data_5b05c194a122975aec53f7686cee0a4e
#
_entry.id   5b05c194a122975aec53f7686cee0a4e
#
_cell.length_a   1.000
_cell.length_b   1.000
_cell.length_c   1.000
_cell.angle_alpha   90.00
_cell.angle_beta   90.00
_cell.angle_gamma   90.00
#
_symmetry.space_group_name_H-M   'P 1'
#
loop_
_entity.id
_entity.type
_entity.pdbx_description
1 polymer ?
#
loop_
_entity_poly.entity_id
_entity_poly.type
_entity_poly.pdbx_seq_one_letter_code
_entity_poly.pdbx_strand_id
1 'polypeptide(L)'
;MKKIIIVGSGINGLVAGNYLAKEGYEVNIIEKKNITGGACIKDSIEIDNKQIDFAYGATVFGMMPKFIFEETGLINSIQGFYPKTPKLVYFQGDQNSTKIFQNSDHLEKELR
;
A
#
# COMPACT_ATOMS: atom_id res chain seq x y z
N MET A 1 5.95 -33.12 -4.91
CA MET A 1 5.71 -31.76 -4.41
C MET A 1 4.22 -31.46 -4.51
N LYS A 2 3.59 -30.96 -3.46
CA LYS A 2 2.15 -30.61 -3.53
C LYS A 2 1.99 -29.31 -4.28
N LYS A 3 1.00 -29.25 -5.19
CA LYS A 3 0.69 -28.07 -6.01
C LYS A 3 -0.46 -27.29 -5.41
N ILE A 4 -0.32 -25.96 -5.41
CA ILE A 4 -1.34 -25.03 -4.94
C ILE A 4 -1.62 -24.02 -6.04
N ILE A 5 -2.89 -23.71 -6.24
CA ILE A 5 -3.36 -22.67 -7.14
C ILE A 5 -3.96 -21.55 -6.28
N ILE A 6 -3.49 -20.33 -6.49
CA ILE A 6 -4.04 -19.11 -5.89
C ILE A 6 -4.71 -18.32 -7.02
N VAL A 7 -5.96 -17.94 -6.82
CA VAL A 7 -6.71 -17.12 -7.78
C VAL A 7 -6.66 -15.66 -7.33
N GLY A 8 -6.05 -14.83 -8.15
CA GLY A 8 -5.82 -13.40 -7.89
C GLY A 8 -4.41 -13.11 -7.36
N SER A 9 -3.73 -12.15 -8.02
CA SER A 9 -2.40 -11.67 -7.66
C SER A 9 -2.44 -10.31 -6.93
N GLY A 10 -3.51 -10.04 -6.19
CA GLY A 10 -3.52 -8.95 -5.22
C GLY A 10 -2.58 -9.23 -4.05
N ILE A 11 -2.39 -8.26 -3.16
CA ILE A 11 -1.40 -8.34 -2.07
C ILE A 11 -1.59 -9.60 -1.22
N ASN A 12 -2.82 -9.98 -0.89
CA ASN A 12 -3.10 -11.17 -0.08
C ASN A 12 -2.68 -12.46 -0.79
N GLY A 13 -2.97 -12.57 -2.09
CA GLY A 13 -2.57 -13.72 -2.90
C GLY A 13 -1.06 -13.84 -3.04
N LEU A 14 -0.37 -12.71 -3.22
CA LEU A 14 1.09 -12.66 -3.31
C LEU A 14 1.77 -13.01 -1.97
N VAL A 15 1.24 -12.51 -0.85
CA VAL A 15 1.74 -12.85 0.49
C VAL A 15 1.52 -14.32 0.78
N ALA A 16 0.32 -14.84 0.58
CA ALA A 16 0.02 -16.26 0.79
C ALA A 16 0.89 -17.16 -0.09
N GLY A 17 1.07 -16.79 -1.37
CA GLY A 17 1.93 -17.51 -2.30
C GLY A 17 3.38 -17.56 -1.84
N ASN A 18 3.90 -16.45 -1.30
CA ASN A 18 5.26 -16.38 -0.77
C ASN A 18 5.45 -17.34 0.41
N TYR A 19 4.54 -17.34 1.38
CA TYR A 19 4.61 -18.25 2.52
C TYR A 19 4.51 -19.72 2.10
N LEU A 20 3.56 -20.04 1.23
CA LEU A 20 3.40 -21.42 0.75
C LEU A 20 4.61 -21.91 -0.05
N ALA A 21 5.22 -21.04 -0.85
CA ALA A 21 6.44 -21.38 -1.58
C ALA A 21 7.62 -21.64 -0.62
N LYS A 22 7.73 -20.86 0.46
CA LYS A 22 8.74 -21.09 1.51
C LYS A 22 8.56 -22.44 2.22
N GLU A 23 7.32 -22.90 2.38
CA GLU A 23 6.98 -24.21 2.92
C GLU A 23 7.18 -25.37 1.91
N GLY A 24 7.71 -25.08 0.72
CA GLY A 24 8.06 -26.09 -0.28
C GLY A 24 6.90 -26.53 -1.17
N TYR A 25 5.82 -25.77 -1.25
CA TYR A 25 4.74 -26.02 -2.22
C TYR A 25 5.11 -25.44 -3.59
N GLU A 26 4.68 -26.12 -4.64
CA GLU A 26 4.65 -25.56 -6.00
C GLU A 26 3.42 -24.63 -6.11
N VAL A 27 3.64 -23.33 -6.12
CA VAL A 27 2.56 -22.33 -6.11
C VAL A 27 2.39 -21.73 -7.49
N ASN A 28 1.16 -21.80 -8.00
CA ASN A 28 0.74 -21.16 -9.23
C ASN A 28 -0.28 -20.06 -8.91
N ILE A 29 0.00 -18.83 -9.29
CA ILE A 29 -0.93 -17.70 -9.11
C ILE A 29 -1.56 -17.37 -10.46
N ILE A 30 -2.88 -17.40 -10.51
CA ILE A 30 -3.67 -17.08 -11.71
C ILE A 30 -4.28 -15.71 -11.54
N GLU A 31 -3.96 -14.80 -12.46
CA GLU A 31 -4.48 -13.43 -12.47
C GLU A 31 -5.31 -13.17 -13.73
N LYS A 32 -6.46 -12.52 -13.55
CA LYS A 32 -7.37 -12.16 -14.64
C LYS A 32 -6.82 -11.02 -15.50
N LYS A 33 -6.14 -10.09 -14.88
CA LYS A 33 -5.53 -8.92 -15.56
C LYS A 33 -4.14 -9.28 -16.09
N ASN A 34 -3.65 -8.48 -17.01
CA ASN A 34 -2.28 -8.59 -17.53
C ASN A 34 -1.22 -7.97 -16.60
N ILE A 35 -1.61 -7.50 -15.42
CA ILE A 35 -0.75 -6.89 -14.41
C ILE A 35 -1.07 -7.47 -13.03
N THR A 36 -0.03 -7.73 -12.24
CA THR A 36 -0.12 -8.19 -10.86
C THR A 36 -0.19 -7.00 -9.89
N GLY A 37 -0.74 -7.22 -8.68
CA GLY A 37 -0.77 -6.23 -7.61
C GLY A 37 -2.16 -5.85 -7.10
N GLY A 38 -3.22 -6.16 -7.85
CA GLY A 38 -4.59 -5.85 -7.44
C GLY A 38 -4.85 -4.35 -7.33
N ALA A 39 -5.10 -3.86 -6.12
CA ALA A 39 -5.25 -2.43 -5.82
C ALA A 39 -3.90 -1.72 -5.59
N CYS A 40 -2.80 -2.46 -5.46
CA CYS A 40 -1.44 -1.91 -5.23
C CYS A 40 -0.70 -1.63 -6.54
N ILE A 41 -1.41 -1.29 -7.59
CA ILE A 41 -0.84 -0.89 -8.87
C ILE A 41 -0.73 0.64 -8.95
N LYS A 42 0.22 1.09 -9.75
CA LYS A 42 0.28 2.50 -10.18
C LYS A 42 -0.40 2.68 -11.53
N ASP A 43 -0.93 3.85 -11.75
CA ASP A 43 -1.35 4.34 -13.04
C ASP A 43 -0.64 5.67 -13.33
N SER A 44 -0.72 6.15 -14.54
CA SER A 44 -0.08 7.40 -14.93
C SER A 44 -0.95 8.19 -15.88
N ILE A 45 -0.88 9.49 -15.76
CA ILE A 45 -1.49 10.44 -16.69
C ILE A 45 -0.41 11.34 -17.26
N GLU A 46 -0.63 11.83 -18.47
CA GLU A 46 0.22 12.81 -19.10
C GLU A 46 -0.44 14.19 -19.04
N ILE A 47 0.26 15.18 -18.46
CA ILE A 47 -0.17 16.57 -18.38
C ILE A 47 1.01 17.43 -18.84
N ASP A 48 0.80 18.26 -19.84
CA ASP A 48 1.83 19.17 -20.39
C ASP A 48 3.16 18.45 -20.72
N ASN A 49 3.08 17.32 -21.40
CA ASN A 49 4.21 16.45 -21.74
C ASN A 49 5.00 15.92 -20.55
N LYS A 50 4.38 15.88 -19.36
CA LYS A 50 4.95 15.28 -18.15
C LYS A 50 4.10 14.11 -17.72
N GLN A 51 4.73 12.95 -17.56
CA GLN A 51 4.09 11.79 -16.98
C GLN A 51 4.01 11.93 -15.46
N ILE A 52 2.81 11.82 -14.91
CA ILE A 52 2.54 11.85 -13.49
C ILE A 52 2.04 10.48 -13.07
N ASP A 53 2.83 9.78 -12.28
CA ASP A 53 2.48 8.48 -11.70
C ASP A 53 1.68 8.68 -10.42
N PHE A 54 0.63 7.89 -10.23
CA PHE A 54 -0.18 7.90 -9.02
C PHE A 54 -0.59 6.48 -8.60
N ALA A 55 -0.84 6.31 -7.31
CA ALA A 55 -1.36 5.05 -6.78
C ALA A 55 -2.83 4.89 -7.15
N TYR A 56 -3.19 3.77 -7.77
CA TYR A 56 -4.56 3.51 -8.21
C TYR A 56 -5.52 3.30 -7.03
N GLY A 57 -5.11 2.55 -6.02
CA GLY A 57 -5.99 2.24 -4.90
C GLY A 57 -5.31 2.10 -3.54
N ALA A 58 -4.02 1.81 -3.49
CA ALA A 58 -3.28 1.64 -2.24
C ALA A 58 -2.25 2.76 -2.06
N THR A 59 -2.54 3.68 -1.17
CA THR A 59 -1.71 4.89 -0.94
C THR A 59 -0.83 4.81 0.29
N VAL A 60 -1.10 3.85 1.19
CA VAL A 60 -0.38 3.69 2.45
C VAL A 60 -0.16 2.23 2.80
N PHE A 61 0.93 1.92 3.49
CA PHE A 61 1.25 0.58 4.01
C PHE A 61 0.63 0.27 5.38
N GLY A 62 -0.24 1.13 5.89
CA GLY A 62 -0.72 1.09 7.28
C GLY A 62 -1.48 -0.18 7.69
N MET A 63 -1.94 -0.99 6.76
CA MET A 63 -2.71 -2.20 7.04
C MET A 63 -1.89 -3.50 6.96
N MET A 64 -0.64 -3.43 6.48
CA MET A 64 0.22 -4.61 6.41
C MET A 64 1.05 -4.70 7.70
N PRO A 65 0.93 -5.79 8.47
CA PRO A 65 1.74 -5.99 9.68
C PRO A 65 3.24 -6.01 9.37
N LYS A 66 4.04 -5.45 10.28
CA LYS A 66 5.49 -5.32 10.11
C LYS A 66 6.18 -6.67 9.85
N PHE A 67 5.74 -7.74 10.51
CA PHE A 67 6.35 -9.07 10.36
C PHE A 67 6.25 -9.58 8.91
N ILE A 68 5.21 -9.23 8.15
CA ILE A 68 5.10 -9.63 6.74
C ILE A 68 6.24 -9.02 5.93
N PHE A 69 6.57 -7.74 6.14
CA PHE A 69 7.71 -7.11 5.47
C PHE A 69 9.04 -7.78 5.79
N GLU A 70 9.21 -8.17 7.04
CA GLU A 70 10.43 -8.83 7.52
C GLU A 70 10.53 -10.26 6.99
N GLU A 71 9.49 -11.06 7.17
CA GLU A 71 9.48 -12.48 6.80
C GLU A 71 9.47 -12.71 5.28
N THR A 72 8.86 -11.83 4.51
CA THR A 72 8.88 -11.92 3.04
C THR A 72 10.15 -11.32 2.42
N GLY A 73 10.95 -10.61 3.21
CA GLY A 73 12.15 -9.91 2.73
C GLY A 73 11.85 -8.57 2.05
N LEU A 74 10.59 -8.15 1.98
CA LEU A 74 10.19 -6.87 1.38
C LEU A 74 10.85 -5.67 2.05
N ILE A 75 11.16 -5.76 3.35
CA ILE A 75 11.82 -4.69 4.11
C ILE A 75 13.12 -4.21 3.46
N ASN A 76 13.80 -5.10 2.73
CA ASN A 76 15.07 -4.79 2.05
C ASN A 76 14.87 -4.18 0.66
N SER A 77 13.66 -4.25 0.11
CA SER A 77 13.38 -3.86 -1.28
C SER A 77 12.51 -2.60 -1.39
N ILE A 78 11.90 -2.15 -0.30
CA ILE A 78 11.03 -0.98 -0.27
C ILE A 78 11.63 0.13 0.55
N GLN A 79 11.44 1.36 0.06
CA GLN A 79 11.72 2.56 0.82
C GLN A 79 10.40 3.17 1.27
N GLY A 80 10.22 3.28 2.57
CA GLY A 80 9.06 3.94 3.19
C GLY A 80 9.51 5.12 4.04
N PHE A 81 8.67 6.12 4.14
CA PHE A 81 8.88 7.23 5.05
C PHE A 81 7.56 7.63 5.70
N TYR A 82 7.67 8.14 6.90
CA TYR A 82 6.53 8.80 7.56
C TYR A 82 6.50 10.26 7.10
N PRO A 83 5.41 10.74 6.49
CA PRO A 83 5.32 12.13 6.09
C PRO A 83 5.41 13.02 7.34
N LYS A 84 6.25 14.04 7.29
CA LYS A 84 6.37 15.03 8.37
C LYS A 84 5.21 16.03 8.37
N THR A 85 4.53 16.14 7.23
CA THR A 85 3.38 17.02 7.06
C THR A 85 2.12 16.37 7.66
N PRO A 86 1.27 17.15 8.32
CA PRO A 86 0.01 16.65 8.84
C PRO A 86 -0.93 16.24 7.70
N LYS A 87 -1.89 15.36 8.00
CA LYS A 87 -3.04 15.14 7.12
C LYS A 87 -3.97 16.35 7.22
N LEU A 88 -4.48 16.79 6.08
CA LEU A 88 -5.48 17.83 6.02
C LEU A 88 -6.87 17.19 5.94
N VAL A 89 -7.78 17.63 6.77
CA VAL A 89 -9.17 17.20 6.76
C VAL A 89 -10.05 18.42 6.50
N TYR A 90 -10.95 18.30 5.54
CA TYR A 90 -11.94 19.32 5.23
C TYR A 90 -13.32 18.77 5.61
N PHE A 91 -14.05 19.53 6.38
CA PHE A 91 -15.46 19.24 6.64
C PHE A 91 -16.33 20.02 5.63
N GLN A 92 -17.44 19.42 5.24
CA GLN A 92 -18.36 20.06 4.30
C GLN A 92 -18.87 21.39 4.86
N GLY A 93 -18.63 22.47 4.10
CA GLY A 93 -19.03 23.83 4.51
C GLY A 93 -17.89 24.66 5.14
N ASP A 94 -16.77 24.04 5.51
CA ASP A 94 -15.64 24.77 6.04
C ASP A 94 -14.79 25.39 4.94
N GLN A 95 -14.31 26.60 5.19
CA GLN A 95 -13.35 27.27 4.30
C GLN A 95 -11.89 26.89 4.66
N ASN A 96 -11.66 26.35 5.83
CA ASN A 96 -10.35 25.98 6.36
C ASN A 96 -10.23 24.47 6.55
N SER A 97 -9.02 23.95 6.36
CA SER A 97 -8.69 22.56 6.69
C SER A 97 -8.25 22.44 8.13
N THR A 98 -8.62 21.33 8.78
CA THR A 98 -8.04 20.93 10.06
C THR A 98 -6.83 20.04 9.82
N LYS A 99 -5.72 20.33 10.48
CA LYS A 99 -4.49 19.54 10.39
C LYS A 99 -4.50 18.44 11.45
N ILE A 100 -4.33 17.19 11.02
CA ILE A 100 -4.18 16.06 11.92
C ILE A 100 -2.70 15.65 11.95
N PHE A 101 -2.07 15.83 13.09
CA PHE A 101 -0.69 15.46 13.34
C PHE A 101 -0.61 14.05 13.95
N GLN A 102 0.50 13.36 13.72
CA GLN A 102 0.76 12.07 14.37
C GLN A 102 1.13 12.25 15.86
N ASN A 103 1.62 13.43 16.23
CA ASN A 103 1.96 13.76 17.61
C ASN A 103 0.77 14.45 18.29
N SER A 104 0.35 13.92 19.45
CA SER A 104 -0.77 14.43 20.24
C SER A 104 -0.63 15.89 20.66
N ASP A 105 0.58 16.34 20.98
CA ASP A 105 0.83 17.71 21.44
C ASP A 105 0.58 18.76 20.35
N HIS A 106 0.88 18.43 19.11
CA HIS A 106 0.58 19.27 17.96
C HIS A 106 -0.91 19.24 17.61
N LEU A 107 -1.57 18.10 17.74
CA LEU A 107 -2.98 17.96 17.48
C LEU A 107 -3.82 18.78 18.48
N GLU A 108 -3.46 18.76 19.76
CA GLU A 108 -4.17 19.52 20.81
C GLU A 108 -4.12 21.03 20.57
N LYS A 109 -2.99 21.54 20.06
CA LYS A 109 -2.85 22.97 19.70
C LYS A 109 -3.68 23.37 18.47
N GLU A 110 -3.90 22.47 17.54
CA GLU A 110 -4.68 22.75 16.33
C GLU A 110 -6.19 22.70 16.59
N LEU A 111 -6.62 21.95 17.61
CA LEU A 111 -8.04 21.79 17.96
C LEU A 111 -8.58 22.87 18.94
N ARG A 112 -7.74 23.74 19.46
CA ARG A 112 -8.10 24.90 20.32
C ARG A 112 -8.30 26.15 19.47
#